data_73fff3eb89bb9cb557b5769570a59dda
#
_entry.id   73fff3eb89bb9cb557b5769570a59dda
#
_cell.length_a   1.000
_cell.length_b   1.000
_cell.length_c   1.000
_cell.angle_alpha   90.00
_cell.angle_beta   90.00
_cell.angle_gamma   90.00
#
_symmetry.space_group_name_H-M   'P 1'
#
loop_
_entity.id
_entity.type
_entity.pdbx_description
1 polymer ?
#
loop_
_entity_poly.entity_id
_entity_poly.type
_entity_poly.pdbx_seq_one_letter_code
_entity_poly.pdbx_strand_id
1 'polypeptide(L)'
;DKISSDPSLEVLAESSILIDTKTGNRLFEQNADRQHPIASISKLMAALVFVDNNPGWDTVYTFRVSDERPGAKSNVRPGEQISARDLFYDALVASDNAAIISLVNLTGLTEEQFVDKMNQRAVSMGLVETVFNDPTGLSTGNVSTAAEVAVFARQAFLQPDIREAVLTKSYELTLL
;
A
#
# COMPACT_ATOMS: atom_id res chain seq x y z
N ASP A 1 11.94 -9.26 26.53
CA ASP A 1 13.23 -9.96 26.36
C ASP A 1 13.45 -10.16 24.87
N LYS A 2 14.54 -9.58 24.32
CA LYS A 2 14.98 -9.84 22.95
C LYS A 2 15.25 -11.33 22.81
N ILE A 3 14.56 -12.00 21.90
CA ILE A 3 15.05 -13.25 21.35
C ILE A 3 16.16 -12.87 20.36
N SER A 4 17.29 -12.41 20.91
CA SER A 4 18.50 -12.20 20.13
C SER A 4 19.13 -13.56 19.88
N SER A 5 19.38 -13.86 18.64
CA SER A 5 20.20 -14.97 18.17
C SER A 5 19.70 -16.38 18.54
N ASP A 6 18.52 -16.76 18.05
CA ASP A 6 18.32 -18.17 17.76
C ASP A 6 19.11 -18.48 16.48
N PRO A 7 20.24 -19.23 16.58
CA PRO A 7 21.06 -19.56 15.41
C PRO A 7 20.35 -20.48 14.41
N SER A 8 19.10 -20.89 14.71
CA SER A 8 18.27 -21.72 13.84
C SER A 8 17.38 -20.92 12.89
N LEU A 9 17.23 -19.59 13.08
CA LEU A 9 16.43 -18.74 12.18
C LEU A 9 17.35 -18.06 11.15
N GLU A 10 17.50 -18.68 9.99
CA GLU A 10 18.18 -18.07 8.86
C GLU A 10 17.17 -17.34 7.97
N VAL A 11 17.31 -16.01 7.85
CA VAL A 11 16.49 -15.17 6.98
C VAL A 11 17.36 -14.65 5.85
N LEU A 12 17.01 -15.01 4.61
CA LEU A 12 17.76 -14.60 3.40
C LEU A 12 17.49 -13.15 2.98
N ALA A 13 16.47 -12.49 3.54
CA ALA A 13 16.17 -11.10 3.25
C ALA A 13 17.28 -10.19 3.79
N GLU A 14 17.58 -9.10 3.06
CA GLU A 14 18.57 -8.10 3.47
C GLU A 14 18.17 -7.37 4.76
N SER A 15 16.87 -7.08 4.89
CA SER A 15 16.28 -6.48 6.09
C SER A 15 15.01 -7.21 6.48
N SER A 16 14.84 -7.46 7.77
CA SER A 16 13.64 -8.15 8.29
C SER A 16 13.36 -7.78 9.74
N ILE A 17 12.09 -7.89 10.12
CA ILE A 17 11.62 -7.71 11.48
C ILE A 17 10.47 -8.67 11.79
N LEU A 18 10.43 -9.17 13.00
CA LEU A 18 9.29 -9.88 13.57
C LEU A 18 8.84 -9.14 14.83
N ILE A 19 7.57 -8.77 14.86
CA ILE A 19 6.97 -8.08 16.01
C ILE A 19 5.82 -8.89 16.60
N ASP A 20 5.68 -8.85 17.90
CA ASP A 20 4.45 -9.27 18.57
C ASP A 20 3.39 -8.18 18.35
N THR A 21 2.33 -8.49 17.63
CA THR A 21 1.27 -7.53 17.30
C THR A 21 0.45 -7.05 18.51
N LYS A 22 0.47 -7.79 19.62
CA LYS A 22 -0.23 -7.42 20.85
C LYS A 22 0.59 -6.44 21.71
N THR A 23 1.88 -6.71 21.86
CA THR A 23 2.76 -5.94 22.73
C THR A 23 3.58 -4.89 21.99
N GLY A 24 3.77 -5.06 20.65
CA GLY A 24 4.67 -4.24 19.84
C GLY A 24 6.16 -4.60 20.00
N ASN A 25 6.49 -5.61 20.83
CA ASN A 25 7.87 -6.01 21.06
C ASN A 25 8.51 -6.59 19.79
N ARG A 26 9.74 -6.16 19.50
CA ARG A 26 10.57 -6.78 18.44
C ARG A 26 11.06 -8.13 18.96
N LEU A 27 10.66 -9.22 18.29
CA LEU A 27 11.04 -10.60 18.61
C LEU A 27 12.30 -11.02 17.84
N PHE A 28 12.44 -10.56 16.60
CA PHE A 28 13.60 -10.76 15.75
C PHE A 28 13.82 -9.53 14.88
N GLU A 29 15.08 -9.19 14.61
CA GLU A 29 15.43 -8.10 13.71
C GLU A 29 16.77 -8.37 13.00
N GLN A 30 16.82 -8.03 11.71
CA GLN A 30 18.02 -8.03 10.89
C GLN A 30 17.98 -6.77 10.04
N ASN A 31 18.93 -5.85 10.22
CA ASN A 31 19.01 -4.57 9.52
C ASN A 31 17.65 -3.84 9.43
N ALA A 32 16.82 -3.97 10.49
CA ALA A 32 15.41 -3.56 10.46
C ALA A 32 15.22 -2.05 10.27
N ASP A 33 16.21 -1.24 10.62
CA ASP A 33 16.19 0.21 10.53
C ASP A 33 16.97 0.73 9.29
N ARG A 34 17.42 -0.17 8.39
CA ARG A 34 18.04 0.20 7.11
C ARG A 34 16.97 0.54 6.08
N GLN A 35 17.13 1.69 5.42
CA GLN A 35 16.20 2.16 4.39
C GLN A 35 16.39 1.40 3.07
N HIS A 36 15.27 1.01 2.45
CA HIS A 36 15.21 0.33 1.16
C HIS A 36 14.05 0.86 0.31
N PRO A 37 14.12 0.79 -1.02
CA PRO A 37 12.94 0.93 -1.87
C PRO A 37 11.91 -0.15 -1.52
N ILE A 38 10.65 0.25 -1.34
CA ILE A 38 9.58 -0.64 -0.87
C ILE A 38 8.60 -1.07 -1.94
N ALA A 39 8.77 -0.59 -3.17
CA ALA A 39 7.95 -0.96 -4.32
C ALA A 39 6.43 -0.93 -3.98
N SER A 40 5.69 -1.96 -4.39
CA SER A 40 4.22 -2.04 -4.21
C SER A 40 3.74 -2.12 -2.76
N ILE A 41 4.63 -2.25 -1.77
CA ILE A 41 4.25 -2.08 -0.36
C ILE A 41 3.67 -0.67 -0.14
N SER A 42 4.10 0.31 -0.94
CA SER A 42 3.54 1.68 -0.97
C SER A 42 2.01 1.72 -1.11
N LYS A 43 1.41 0.74 -1.80
CA LYS A 43 -0.04 0.67 -2.01
C LYS A 43 -0.83 0.51 -0.71
N LEU A 44 -0.22 -0.02 0.36
CA LEU A 44 -0.88 -0.07 1.67
C LEU A 44 -1.06 1.35 2.24
N MET A 45 -0.06 2.23 2.07
CA MET A 45 -0.20 3.64 2.48
C MET A 45 -1.20 4.38 1.58
N ALA A 46 -1.15 4.12 0.27
CA ALA A 46 -2.12 4.68 -0.67
C ALA A 46 -3.55 4.24 -0.32
N ALA A 47 -3.75 2.97 0.06
CA ALA A 47 -5.04 2.46 0.51
C ALA A 47 -5.54 3.17 1.79
N LEU A 48 -4.66 3.42 2.77
CA LEU A 48 -5.01 4.19 3.98
C LEU A 48 -5.50 5.60 3.61
N VAL A 49 -4.75 6.30 2.74
CA VAL A 49 -5.12 7.65 2.30
C VAL A 49 -6.41 7.63 1.49
N PHE A 50 -6.61 6.62 0.63
CA PHE A 50 -7.84 6.48 -0.14
C PHE A 50 -9.05 6.27 0.78
N VAL A 51 -8.98 5.37 1.75
CA VAL A 51 -10.09 5.11 2.70
C VAL A 51 -10.48 6.38 3.45
N ASP A 52 -9.51 7.19 3.87
CA ASP A 52 -9.76 8.47 4.54
C ASP A 52 -10.42 9.53 3.63
N ASN A 53 -10.34 9.37 2.29
CA ASN A 53 -10.87 10.31 1.29
C ASN A 53 -11.87 9.65 0.31
N ASN A 54 -12.39 8.47 0.64
CA ASN A 54 -13.25 7.68 -0.22
C ASN A 54 -14.58 8.42 -0.50
N PRO A 55 -14.93 8.69 -1.77
CA PRO A 55 -16.18 9.34 -2.14
C PRO A 55 -17.40 8.43 -2.01
N GLY A 56 -17.20 7.16 -1.71
CA GLY A 56 -18.21 6.11 -1.59
C GLY A 56 -17.84 4.89 -2.44
N TRP A 57 -18.05 3.70 -1.88
CA TRP A 57 -17.64 2.44 -2.53
C TRP A 57 -18.35 2.15 -3.86
N ASP A 58 -19.58 2.66 -4.01
CA ASP A 58 -20.41 2.48 -5.23
C ASP A 58 -20.18 3.60 -6.25
N THR A 59 -19.25 4.55 -5.98
CA THR A 59 -18.90 5.61 -6.94
C THR A 59 -18.30 4.97 -8.17
N VAL A 60 -18.89 5.31 -9.33
CA VAL A 60 -18.46 4.78 -10.63
C VAL A 60 -17.35 5.65 -11.20
N TYR A 61 -16.29 5.02 -11.65
CA TYR A 61 -15.18 5.64 -12.36
C TYR A 61 -15.14 5.16 -13.81
N THR A 62 -14.92 6.07 -14.75
CA THR A 62 -14.60 5.72 -16.11
C THR A 62 -13.09 5.70 -16.28
N PHE A 63 -12.52 4.52 -16.51
CA PHE A 63 -11.08 4.33 -16.65
C PHE A 63 -10.54 5.10 -17.86
N ARG A 64 -9.39 5.74 -17.71
CA ARG A 64 -8.80 6.64 -18.71
C ARG A 64 -7.44 6.14 -19.17
N VAL A 65 -7.07 6.48 -20.40
CA VAL A 65 -5.70 6.23 -20.93
C VAL A 65 -4.64 6.87 -20.02
N SER A 66 -4.93 8.02 -19.42
CA SER A 66 -4.02 8.69 -18.46
C SER A 66 -3.76 7.94 -17.18
N ASP A 67 -4.59 6.95 -16.84
CA ASP A 67 -4.44 6.14 -15.62
C ASP A 67 -3.44 5.01 -15.81
N GLU A 68 -3.17 4.63 -17.08
CA GLU A 68 -2.24 3.56 -17.39
C GLU A 68 -0.83 3.85 -16.85
N ARG A 69 -0.21 2.85 -16.28
CA ARG A 69 1.14 2.90 -15.72
C ARG A 69 1.98 1.71 -16.20
N PRO A 70 3.32 1.85 -16.27
CA PRO A 70 4.21 0.73 -16.53
C PRO A 70 4.03 -0.41 -15.52
N GLY A 71 4.34 -1.63 -15.93
CA GLY A 71 4.26 -2.82 -15.09
C GLY A 71 3.27 -3.85 -15.63
N ALA A 72 2.45 -4.45 -14.76
CA ALA A 72 1.42 -5.39 -15.19
C ALA A 72 0.36 -4.67 -16.03
N LYS A 73 -0.22 -5.41 -17.00
CA LYS A 73 -1.34 -4.90 -17.79
C LYS A 73 -2.55 -4.73 -16.87
N SER A 74 -3.19 -3.58 -16.94
CA SER A 74 -4.43 -3.34 -16.18
C SER A 74 -5.53 -4.31 -16.59
N ASN A 75 -6.34 -4.72 -15.64
CA ASN A 75 -7.53 -5.54 -15.84
C ASN A 75 -8.70 -4.73 -16.41
N VAL A 76 -8.64 -3.40 -16.36
CA VAL A 76 -9.65 -2.47 -16.86
C VAL A 76 -9.10 -1.73 -18.10
N ARG A 77 -9.95 -1.49 -19.11
CA ARG A 77 -9.55 -0.80 -20.35
C ARG A 77 -10.08 0.62 -20.37
N PRO A 78 -9.41 1.54 -21.08
CA PRO A 78 -9.91 2.89 -21.28
C PRO A 78 -11.35 2.90 -21.83
N GLY A 79 -12.22 3.67 -21.17
CA GLY A 79 -13.64 3.80 -21.48
C GLY A 79 -14.56 2.84 -20.70
N GLU A 80 -14.03 1.79 -20.10
CA GLU A 80 -14.83 0.91 -19.24
C GLU A 80 -15.16 1.61 -17.91
N GLN A 81 -16.31 1.26 -17.34
CA GLN A 81 -16.79 1.78 -16.07
C GLN A 81 -16.67 0.72 -14.99
N ILE A 82 -16.23 1.15 -13.82
CA ILE A 82 -15.93 0.28 -12.68
C ILE A 82 -16.21 1.02 -11.37
N SER A 83 -16.61 0.29 -10.33
CA SER A 83 -16.85 0.87 -9.02
C SER A 83 -15.54 1.18 -8.28
N ALA A 84 -15.59 2.13 -7.34
CA ALA A 84 -14.48 2.39 -6.42
C ALA A 84 -14.06 1.13 -5.64
N ARG A 85 -15.04 0.29 -5.28
CA ARG A 85 -14.79 -0.98 -4.60
C ARG A 85 -13.99 -1.94 -5.47
N ASP A 86 -14.40 -2.16 -6.71
CA ASP A 86 -13.70 -3.07 -7.62
C ASP A 86 -12.28 -2.58 -7.91
N LEU A 87 -12.09 -1.26 -8.12
CA LEU A 87 -10.75 -0.67 -8.26
C LEU A 87 -9.87 -0.90 -7.01
N PHE A 88 -10.46 -0.80 -5.82
CA PHE A 88 -9.72 -1.00 -4.58
C PHE A 88 -9.25 -2.46 -4.43
N TYR A 89 -10.10 -3.40 -4.78
CA TYR A 89 -9.71 -4.82 -4.80
C TYR A 89 -8.68 -5.10 -5.89
N ASP A 90 -8.83 -4.55 -7.08
CA ASP A 90 -7.85 -4.70 -8.17
C ASP A 90 -6.46 -4.15 -7.76
N ALA A 91 -6.45 -2.98 -7.13
CA ALA A 91 -5.23 -2.37 -6.61
C ALA A 91 -4.50 -3.22 -5.57
N LEU A 92 -5.23 -3.91 -4.67
CA LEU A 92 -4.64 -4.62 -3.55
C LEU A 92 -4.46 -6.13 -3.80
N VAL A 93 -5.36 -6.78 -4.56
CA VAL A 93 -5.29 -8.22 -4.86
C VAL A 93 -4.36 -8.48 -6.04
N ALA A 94 -4.52 -7.72 -7.15
CA ALA A 94 -3.68 -7.85 -8.34
C ALA A 94 -2.45 -6.93 -8.32
N SER A 95 -2.36 -6.04 -7.33
CA SER A 95 -1.31 -5.00 -7.26
C SER A 95 -1.29 -4.08 -8.50
N ASP A 96 -2.48 -3.80 -9.08
CA ASP A 96 -2.61 -2.99 -10.29
C ASP A 96 -2.25 -1.53 -10.02
N ASN A 97 -1.27 -1.01 -10.78
CA ASN A 97 -0.80 0.37 -10.65
C ASN A 97 -1.83 1.37 -11.20
N ALA A 98 -2.50 1.01 -12.30
CA ALA A 98 -3.50 1.89 -12.91
C ALA A 98 -4.76 2.00 -12.05
N ALA A 99 -5.14 0.92 -11.34
CA ALA A 99 -6.21 0.96 -10.35
C ALA A 99 -5.90 1.93 -9.21
N ILE A 100 -4.64 1.98 -8.72
CA ILE A 100 -4.23 3.00 -7.73
C ILE A 100 -4.42 4.42 -8.28
N ILE A 101 -4.02 4.70 -9.53
CA ILE A 101 -4.18 6.04 -10.12
C ILE A 101 -5.66 6.39 -10.27
N SER A 102 -6.48 5.42 -10.69
CA SER A 102 -7.94 5.61 -10.77
C SER A 102 -8.55 5.95 -9.40
N LEU A 103 -8.09 5.27 -8.32
CA LEU A 103 -8.49 5.59 -6.95
C LEU A 103 -8.04 7.00 -6.53
N VAL A 104 -6.81 7.41 -6.88
CA VAL A 104 -6.34 8.79 -6.64
C VAL A 104 -7.27 9.78 -7.32
N ASN A 105 -7.59 9.57 -8.60
CA ASN A 105 -8.49 10.45 -9.37
C ASN A 105 -9.89 10.51 -8.77
N LEU A 106 -10.40 9.41 -8.22
CA LEU A 106 -11.70 9.35 -7.53
C LEU A 106 -11.75 10.26 -6.30
N THR A 107 -10.65 10.46 -5.59
CA THR A 107 -10.59 11.38 -4.45
C THR A 107 -10.73 12.85 -4.84
N GLY A 108 -10.58 13.19 -6.12
CA GLY A 108 -10.52 14.57 -6.62
C GLY A 108 -9.18 15.27 -6.36
N LEU A 109 -8.21 14.57 -5.79
CA LEU A 109 -6.86 15.10 -5.57
C LEU A 109 -5.98 14.91 -6.81
N THR A 110 -4.98 15.77 -6.98
CA THR A 110 -3.87 15.49 -7.89
C THR A 110 -2.97 14.40 -7.31
N GLU A 111 -2.15 13.72 -8.15
CA GLU A 111 -1.17 12.75 -7.66
C GLU A 111 -0.22 13.37 -6.63
N GLU A 112 0.24 14.61 -6.86
CA GLU A 112 1.10 15.35 -5.94
C GLU A 112 0.42 15.55 -4.58
N GLN A 113 -0.82 16.05 -4.57
CA GLN A 113 -1.60 16.24 -3.33
C GLN A 113 -1.84 14.91 -2.59
N PHE A 114 -2.03 13.83 -3.34
CA PHE A 114 -2.23 12.51 -2.75
C PHE A 114 -0.93 11.98 -2.11
N VAL A 115 0.20 12.14 -2.78
CA VAL A 115 1.54 11.81 -2.26
C VAL A 115 1.85 12.64 -1.01
N ASP A 116 1.52 13.94 -1.01
CA ASP A 116 1.65 14.78 0.18
C ASP A 116 0.86 14.21 1.36
N LYS A 117 -0.37 13.72 1.12
CA LYS A 117 -1.16 13.05 2.17
C LYS A 117 -0.53 11.74 2.64
N MET A 118 0.08 10.95 1.74
CA MET A 118 0.81 9.74 2.13
C MET A 118 1.98 10.09 3.06
N ASN A 119 2.76 11.11 2.72
CA ASN A 119 3.87 11.58 3.56
C ASN A 119 3.40 12.19 4.88
N GLN A 120 2.33 12.98 4.88
CA GLN A 120 1.70 13.49 6.12
C GLN A 120 1.23 12.35 7.01
N ARG A 121 0.66 11.29 6.43
CA ARG A 121 0.22 10.10 7.17
C ARG A 121 1.42 9.37 7.78
N ALA A 122 2.52 9.22 7.03
CA ALA A 122 3.77 8.64 7.54
C ALA A 122 4.28 9.44 8.75
N VAL A 123 4.39 10.76 8.64
CA VAL A 123 4.79 11.66 9.74
C VAL A 123 3.87 11.50 10.95
N SER A 124 2.55 11.44 10.75
CA SER A 124 1.57 11.27 11.84
C SER A 124 1.72 9.94 12.60
N MET A 125 2.29 8.93 11.94
CA MET A 125 2.61 7.62 12.52
C MET A 125 4.02 7.56 13.13
N GLY A 126 4.80 8.65 13.05
CA GLY A 126 6.19 8.70 13.52
C GLY A 126 7.19 7.98 12.61
N LEU A 127 6.86 7.78 11.33
CA LEU A 127 7.72 7.11 10.35
C LEU A 127 8.68 8.13 9.75
N VAL A 128 9.88 8.24 10.31
CA VAL A 128 10.87 9.28 9.96
C VAL A 128 11.76 8.87 8.78
N GLU A 129 11.86 7.57 8.52
CA GLU A 129 12.65 6.99 7.42
C GLU A 129 11.78 6.60 6.21
N THR A 130 10.46 6.89 6.26
CA THR A 130 9.51 6.57 5.19
C THR A 130 9.21 7.80 4.35
N VAL A 131 9.44 7.67 3.03
CA VAL A 131 9.15 8.73 2.05
C VAL A 131 8.42 8.11 0.86
N PHE A 132 7.41 8.81 0.36
CA PHE A 132 6.67 8.46 -0.85
C PHE A 132 6.85 9.53 -1.91
N ASN A 133 7.14 9.13 -3.15
CA ASN A 133 7.25 9.98 -4.33
C ASN A 133 6.17 9.70 -5.38
N ASP A 134 5.51 8.55 -5.27
CA ASP A 134 4.35 8.18 -6.08
C ASP A 134 3.41 7.24 -5.30
N PRO A 135 2.12 7.13 -5.68
CA PRO A 135 1.17 6.33 -4.93
C PRO A 135 1.25 4.83 -5.25
N THR A 136 1.94 4.42 -6.32
CA THR A 136 1.94 3.04 -6.82
C THR A 136 3.12 2.20 -6.32
N GLY A 137 4.25 2.84 -6.03
CA GLY A 137 5.51 2.19 -5.69
C GLY A 137 6.41 1.92 -6.91
N LEU A 138 6.15 2.56 -8.06
CA LEU A 138 7.01 2.49 -9.24
C LEU A 138 8.29 3.32 -9.07
N SER A 139 8.23 4.39 -8.30
CA SER A 139 9.40 5.20 -7.98
C SER A 139 10.33 4.46 -7.01
N THR A 140 11.61 4.39 -7.34
CA THR A 140 12.65 3.92 -6.41
C THR A 140 12.85 4.87 -5.23
N GLY A 141 12.28 6.08 -5.30
CA GLY A 141 12.25 7.04 -4.21
C GLY A 141 11.17 6.76 -3.15
N ASN A 142 10.30 5.77 -3.36
CA ASN A 142 9.44 5.25 -2.30
C ASN A 142 10.28 4.34 -1.41
N VAL A 143 10.72 4.89 -0.29
CA VAL A 143 11.65 4.22 0.61
C VAL A 143 11.09 4.11 2.02
N SER A 144 11.49 3.08 2.74
CA SER A 144 11.16 2.86 4.15
C SER A 144 12.13 1.85 4.77
N THR A 145 11.96 1.56 6.05
CA THR A 145 12.66 0.50 6.77
C THR A 145 11.72 -0.66 7.09
N ALA A 146 12.26 -1.85 7.33
CA ALA A 146 11.43 -3.00 7.73
C ALA A 146 10.64 -2.69 9.02
N ALA A 147 11.24 -1.95 9.95
CA ALA A 147 10.61 -1.53 11.19
C ALA A 147 9.40 -0.61 10.94
N GLU A 148 9.54 0.40 10.08
CA GLU A 148 8.47 1.34 9.79
C GLU A 148 7.39 0.73 8.90
N VAL A 149 7.76 -0.14 7.93
CA VAL A 149 6.80 -0.94 7.17
C VAL A 149 5.91 -1.75 8.10
N ALA A 150 6.46 -2.40 9.13
CA ALA A 150 5.67 -3.16 10.09
C ALA A 150 4.66 -2.28 10.85
N VAL A 151 5.00 -1.02 11.15
CA VAL A 151 4.10 -0.06 11.81
C VAL A 151 2.93 0.30 10.90
N PHE A 152 3.18 0.79 9.67
CA PHE A 152 2.08 1.22 8.82
C PHE A 152 1.28 0.04 8.25
N ALA A 153 1.90 -1.12 8.01
CA ALA A 153 1.18 -2.33 7.63
C ALA A 153 0.20 -2.77 8.74
N ARG A 154 0.64 -2.73 10.01
CA ARG A 154 -0.26 -3.00 11.13
C ARG A 154 -1.44 -2.03 11.14
N GLN A 155 -1.21 -0.73 10.91
CA GLN A 155 -2.30 0.25 10.83
C GLN A 155 -3.24 -0.03 9.65
N ALA A 156 -2.70 -0.39 8.48
CA ALA A 156 -3.49 -0.78 7.33
C ALA A 156 -4.39 -1.99 7.64
N PHE A 157 -3.86 -3.03 8.28
CA PHE A 157 -4.64 -4.22 8.64
C PHE A 157 -5.67 -4.00 9.76
N LEU A 158 -5.62 -2.89 10.48
CA LEU A 158 -6.68 -2.48 11.41
C LEU A 158 -7.90 -1.87 10.67
N GLN A 159 -7.74 -1.41 9.43
CA GLN A 159 -8.83 -0.93 8.59
C GLN A 159 -9.56 -2.14 7.97
N PRO A 160 -10.88 -2.31 8.24
CA PRO A 160 -11.62 -3.49 7.81
C PRO A 160 -11.57 -3.71 6.29
N ASP A 161 -11.77 -2.65 5.50
CA ASP A 161 -11.79 -2.74 4.04
C ASP A 161 -10.43 -3.15 3.46
N ILE A 162 -9.33 -2.59 3.99
CA ILE A 162 -7.97 -2.97 3.58
C ILE A 162 -7.70 -4.43 3.96
N ARG A 163 -8.02 -4.80 5.20
CA ARG A 163 -7.82 -6.16 5.68
C ARG A 163 -8.57 -7.18 4.85
N GLU A 164 -9.82 -6.90 4.50
CA GLU A 164 -10.64 -7.78 3.66
C GLU A 164 -9.99 -7.95 2.28
N ALA A 165 -9.63 -6.85 1.62
CA ALA A 165 -9.01 -6.88 0.30
C ALA A 165 -7.69 -7.65 0.29
N VAL A 166 -6.76 -7.39 1.23
CA VAL A 166 -5.45 -8.05 1.25
C VAL A 166 -5.50 -9.53 1.66
N LEU A 167 -6.57 -9.99 2.30
CA LEU A 167 -6.78 -11.40 2.63
C LEU A 167 -7.53 -12.15 1.52
N THR A 168 -8.04 -11.43 0.52
CA THR A 168 -8.76 -12.01 -0.62
C THR A 168 -7.77 -12.68 -1.57
N LYS A 169 -7.97 -13.97 -1.84
CA LYS A 169 -7.07 -14.77 -2.69
C LYS A 169 -7.31 -14.57 -4.19
N SER A 170 -8.55 -14.27 -4.55
CA SER A 170 -8.97 -13.99 -5.92
C SER A 170 -10.22 -13.11 -5.88
N TYR A 171 -10.33 -12.16 -6.79
CA TYR A 171 -11.45 -11.24 -6.88
C TYR A 171 -11.93 -11.17 -8.34
N GLU A 172 -13.22 -11.24 -8.55
CA GLU A 172 -13.83 -11.11 -9.86
C GLU A 172 -14.34 -9.67 -10.03
N LEU A 173 -13.74 -8.93 -10.96
CA LEU A 173 -14.10 -7.55 -11.22
C LEU A 173 -15.43 -7.47 -11.94
N THR A 174 -16.28 -6.54 -11.54
CA THR A 174 -17.52 -6.23 -12.22
C THR A 174 -17.38 -4.91 -12.98
N LEU A 175 -17.38 -4.99 -14.32
CA LEU A 175 -17.48 -3.82 -15.19
C LEU A 175 -18.96 -3.45 -15.37
N LEU A 176 -19.25 -2.14 -15.45
CA LEU A 176 -20.60 -1.57 -15.50
C LEU A 176 -20.99 -1.14 -16.89
#